data_eb6392b42e4117138ddd77f2a540ef7c
#
_entry.id   eb6392b42e4117138ddd77f2a540ef7c
#
_cell.length_a   1.000
_cell.length_b   1.000
_cell.length_c   1.000
_cell.angle_alpha   90.00
_cell.angle_beta   90.00
_cell.angle_gamma   90.00
#
_symmetry.space_group_name_H-M   'P 1'
#
loop_
_entity.id
_entity.type
_entity.pdbx_description
1 polymer ?
#
loop_
_entity_poly.entity_id
_entity_poly.type
_entity_poly.pdbx_seq_one_letter_code
_entity_poly.pdbx_strand_id
1 'polypeptide(L)'
;FNILKLIKKKIANNTLIIGDTSAGTAVMSGGTFEGENLPMITGGRSNTALARGAFTDLLPLDRCHLGSICSETMLDDDLSYRKQGGLGLFHWGIMDSHFSERDRQGRLMTLVIATNVKFAFGVDETTALIVSYSKSAIPTFEVLGQGGVYIIENDKIGKQVTTHYLTRNDRATLIKNKLHFNFANWKLPFNNSPENELKAVHKNVFTKANFKLIVDLYCRSQQQQVRLKSSWQDKNQFLLLTKQFDQKRLQGQI
;
A
#
# COMPACT_ATOMS: atom_id res chain seq x y z
N PHE A 1 -28.50 6.40 1.60
CA PHE A 1 -28.78 5.19 0.82
C PHE A 1 -28.93 4.00 1.74
N ASN A 2 -30.12 3.40 1.81
CA ASN A 2 -30.44 2.30 2.73
C ASN A 2 -29.60 1.03 2.49
N ILE A 3 -29.21 0.74 1.24
CA ILE A 3 -28.50 -0.49 0.86
C ILE A 3 -27.08 -0.54 1.50
N LEU A 4 -26.27 0.50 1.36
CA LEU A 4 -24.92 0.50 1.95
C LEU A 4 -24.97 0.39 3.48
N LYS A 5 -25.93 1.07 4.12
CA LYS A 5 -26.17 0.95 5.56
C LYS A 5 -26.56 -0.48 5.96
N LEU A 6 -27.39 -1.15 5.16
CA LEU A 6 -27.78 -2.53 5.37
C LEU A 6 -26.59 -3.49 5.22
N ILE A 7 -25.77 -3.30 4.17
CA ILE A 7 -24.53 -4.07 3.96
C ILE A 7 -23.61 -3.95 5.17
N LYS A 8 -23.30 -2.70 5.59
CA LYS A 8 -22.46 -2.46 6.77
C LYS A 8 -23.00 -3.12 8.03
N LYS A 9 -24.32 -3.07 8.26
CA LYS A 9 -24.97 -3.72 9.38
C LYS A 9 -24.81 -5.25 9.32
N LYS A 10 -24.98 -5.85 8.13
CA LYS A 10 -24.84 -7.30 7.97
C LYS A 10 -23.41 -7.78 8.17
N ILE A 11 -22.42 -7.01 7.70
CA ILE A 11 -20.99 -7.30 7.96
C ILE A 11 -20.70 -7.24 9.45
N ALA A 12 -21.12 -6.16 10.13
CA ALA A 12 -20.92 -6.00 11.57
C ALA A 12 -21.56 -7.11 12.42
N ASN A 13 -22.65 -7.69 11.94
CA ASN A 13 -23.33 -8.81 12.59
C ASN A 13 -22.83 -10.21 12.15
N ASN A 14 -21.74 -10.27 11.36
CA ASN A 14 -21.18 -11.50 10.79
C ASN A 14 -22.19 -12.33 9.96
N THR A 15 -23.17 -11.67 9.32
CA THR A 15 -24.19 -12.33 8.47
C THR A 15 -23.95 -12.09 6.98
N LEU A 16 -22.89 -11.39 6.62
CA LEU A 16 -22.48 -11.14 5.25
C LEU A 16 -20.96 -11.07 5.16
N ILE A 17 -20.40 -11.81 4.22
CA ILE A 17 -19.01 -11.66 3.76
C ILE A 17 -19.06 -10.90 2.45
N ILE A 18 -18.17 -9.92 2.29
CA ILE A 18 -18.02 -9.16 1.06
C ILE A 18 -16.60 -9.32 0.54
N GLY A 19 -16.45 -9.49 -0.74
CA GLY A 19 -15.18 -9.54 -1.44
C GLY A 19 -15.18 -8.60 -2.64
N ASP A 20 -14.00 -8.18 -3.04
CA ASP A 20 -13.79 -7.27 -4.16
C ASP A 20 -12.53 -7.64 -4.94
N THR A 21 -12.34 -7.01 -6.08
CA THR A 21 -11.14 -7.15 -6.90
C THR A 21 -10.86 -5.87 -7.69
N SER A 22 -9.61 -5.62 -8.04
CA SER A 22 -9.18 -4.52 -8.91
C SER A 22 -9.65 -3.14 -8.41
N ALA A 23 -10.42 -2.41 -9.21
CA ALA A 23 -10.99 -1.12 -8.81
C ALA A 23 -11.93 -1.22 -7.59
N GLY A 24 -12.60 -2.36 -7.42
CA GLY A 24 -13.41 -2.65 -6.24
C GLY A 24 -12.58 -2.56 -4.96
N THR A 25 -11.35 -3.10 -4.97
CA THR A 25 -10.44 -3.02 -3.82
C THR A 25 -10.21 -1.57 -3.37
N ALA A 26 -9.94 -0.65 -4.29
CA ALA A 26 -9.79 0.77 -3.96
C ALA A 26 -11.10 1.39 -3.41
N VAL A 27 -12.24 1.02 -3.99
CA VAL A 27 -13.58 1.49 -3.59
C VAL A 27 -13.96 1.06 -2.17
N MET A 28 -13.40 -0.01 -1.64
CA MET A 28 -13.64 -0.47 -0.26
C MET A 28 -13.16 0.53 0.80
N SER A 29 -12.10 1.33 0.50
CA SER A 29 -11.57 2.34 1.41
C SER A 29 -12.62 3.41 1.75
N GLY A 30 -12.56 3.94 2.96
CA GLY A 30 -13.38 5.08 3.36
C GLY A 30 -13.72 5.07 4.84
N GLY A 31 -14.41 6.12 5.29
CA GLY A 31 -14.62 6.38 6.71
C GLY A 31 -13.44 7.13 7.33
N THR A 32 -13.25 6.95 8.63
CA THR A 32 -12.18 7.63 9.38
C THR A 32 -11.37 6.62 10.18
N PHE A 33 -10.06 6.87 10.28
CA PHE A 33 -9.16 6.13 11.15
C PHE A 33 -8.21 7.10 11.85
N GLU A 34 -8.13 7.03 13.19
CA GLU A 34 -7.37 7.98 14.02
C GLU A 34 -7.67 9.47 13.74
N GLY A 35 -8.92 9.80 13.40
CA GLY A 35 -9.34 11.17 13.11
C GLY A 35 -9.09 11.61 11.65
N GLU A 36 -8.36 10.83 10.86
CA GLU A 36 -8.12 11.13 9.45
C GLU A 36 -9.15 10.44 8.54
N ASN A 37 -9.62 11.16 7.52
CA ASN A 37 -10.45 10.57 6.49
C ASN A 37 -9.61 9.60 5.65
N LEU A 38 -10.16 8.42 5.38
CA LEU A 38 -9.54 7.42 4.52
C LEU A 38 -9.91 7.68 3.06
N PRO A 39 -9.00 8.20 2.24
CA PRO A 39 -9.29 8.50 0.84
C PRO A 39 -9.39 7.22 0.01
N MET A 40 -9.99 7.35 -1.16
CA MET A 40 -10.00 6.34 -2.19
C MET A 40 -9.06 6.75 -3.31
N ILE A 41 -8.07 5.91 -3.63
CA ILE A 41 -7.20 6.12 -4.78
C ILE A 41 -7.98 5.94 -6.09
N THR A 42 -7.81 6.85 -7.05
CA THR A 42 -8.53 6.82 -8.32
C THR A 42 -7.63 6.62 -9.54
N GLY A 43 -6.33 6.90 -9.43
CA GLY A 43 -5.39 6.73 -10.52
C GLY A 43 -3.96 7.07 -10.17
N GLY A 44 -3.08 6.99 -11.16
CA GLY A 44 -1.70 7.45 -11.05
C GLY A 44 -0.64 6.36 -11.07
N ARG A 45 0.60 6.78 -11.33
CA ARG A 45 1.82 5.95 -11.30
C ARG A 45 2.80 6.40 -10.23
N SER A 46 3.65 5.50 -9.79
CA SER A 46 4.63 5.77 -8.74
C SER A 46 5.63 6.87 -9.11
N ASN A 47 6.11 6.88 -10.35
CA ASN A 47 7.10 7.87 -10.81
C ASN A 47 6.53 9.29 -10.81
N THR A 48 5.32 9.49 -11.33
CA THR A 48 4.62 10.78 -11.32
C THR A 48 4.23 11.19 -9.91
N ALA A 49 3.76 10.26 -9.10
CA ALA A 49 3.42 10.53 -7.70
C ALA A 49 4.62 11.08 -6.90
N LEU A 50 5.79 10.46 -7.04
CA LEU A 50 7.01 10.94 -6.40
C LEU A 50 7.48 12.30 -6.92
N ALA A 51 7.29 12.58 -8.20
CA ALA A 51 7.74 13.82 -8.84
C ALA A 51 6.77 14.99 -8.65
N ARG A 52 5.47 14.73 -8.59
CA ARG A 52 4.40 15.74 -8.65
C ARG A 52 3.46 15.73 -7.45
N GLY A 53 3.53 14.68 -6.60
CA GLY A 53 2.63 14.52 -5.44
C GLY A 53 1.29 13.90 -5.79
N ALA A 54 0.27 14.19 -4.98
CA ALA A 54 -1.08 13.65 -5.09
C ALA A 54 -2.11 14.77 -5.28
N PHE A 55 -3.08 14.56 -6.17
CA PHE A 55 -4.14 15.50 -6.52
C PHE A 55 -5.48 15.03 -5.97
N THR A 56 -6.13 15.88 -5.19
CA THR A 56 -7.41 15.55 -4.56
C THR A 56 -8.59 15.96 -5.42
N ASP A 57 -9.53 15.04 -5.62
CA ASP A 57 -10.81 15.26 -6.31
C ASP A 57 -10.69 15.91 -7.70
N LEU A 58 -9.54 15.73 -8.38
CA LEU A 58 -9.26 16.23 -9.71
C LEU A 58 -9.13 15.08 -10.71
N LEU A 59 -9.52 15.36 -11.96
CA LEU A 59 -9.30 14.47 -13.09
C LEU A 59 -8.55 15.22 -14.21
N PRO A 60 -7.73 14.52 -15.01
CA PRO A 60 -7.18 15.08 -16.23
C PRO A 60 -8.30 15.33 -17.26
N LEU A 61 -8.08 16.25 -18.21
CA LEU A 61 -9.12 16.68 -19.16
C LEU A 61 -9.71 15.53 -20.01
N ASP A 62 -8.88 14.58 -20.39
CA ASP A 62 -9.30 13.41 -21.20
C ASP A 62 -10.25 12.46 -20.47
N ARG A 63 -10.28 12.53 -19.13
CA ARG A 63 -11.20 11.77 -18.27
C ARG A 63 -12.30 12.62 -17.65
N CYS A 64 -12.43 13.85 -18.13
CA CYS A 64 -13.44 14.78 -17.63
C CYS A 64 -14.85 14.29 -17.99
N HIS A 65 -15.72 14.26 -16.97
CA HIS A 65 -17.12 13.91 -17.16
C HIS A 65 -18.02 14.80 -16.28
N LEU A 66 -19.31 14.79 -16.59
CA LEU A 66 -20.27 15.64 -15.87
C LEU A 66 -20.20 15.42 -14.35
N GLY A 67 -20.05 16.53 -13.62
CA GLY A 67 -19.95 16.53 -12.15
C GLY A 67 -18.53 16.29 -11.60
N SER A 68 -17.52 16.15 -12.47
CA SER A 68 -16.11 16.11 -12.03
C SER A 68 -15.45 17.49 -12.11
N ILE A 69 -14.40 17.67 -11.30
CA ILE A 69 -13.51 18.83 -11.40
C ILE A 69 -12.30 18.40 -12.22
N CYS A 70 -12.01 19.11 -13.31
CA CYS A 70 -10.95 18.78 -14.24
C CYS A 70 -9.86 19.84 -14.27
N SER A 71 -8.65 19.43 -14.60
CA SER A 71 -7.47 20.30 -14.64
C SER A 71 -6.67 20.08 -15.92
N GLU A 72 -6.35 21.17 -16.61
CA GLU A 72 -5.43 21.16 -17.76
C GLU A 72 -4.00 20.82 -17.41
N THR A 73 -3.62 21.04 -16.16
CA THR A 73 -2.26 20.79 -15.69
C THR A 73 -2.06 19.37 -15.16
N MET A 74 -3.15 18.60 -15.02
CA MET A 74 -3.13 17.23 -14.55
C MET A 74 -2.87 16.28 -15.72
N LEU A 75 -1.92 15.37 -15.52
CA LEU A 75 -1.55 14.33 -16.49
C LEU A 75 -2.28 13.02 -16.17
N ASP A 76 -2.46 12.17 -17.16
CA ASP A 76 -3.14 10.86 -17.02
C ASP A 76 -2.49 9.94 -15.97
N ASP A 77 -1.19 10.05 -15.83
CA ASP A 77 -0.40 9.26 -14.89
C ASP A 77 -0.25 9.92 -13.51
N ASP A 78 -0.82 11.12 -13.29
CA ASP A 78 -0.77 11.79 -12.00
C ASP A 78 -1.59 11.02 -10.95
N LEU A 79 -1.04 10.96 -9.75
CA LEU A 79 -1.73 10.33 -8.61
C LEU A 79 -2.94 11.15 -8.21
N SER A 80 -4.10 10.57 -8.36
CA SER A 80 -5.37 11.16 -7.97
C SER A 80 -6.11 10.34 -6.93
N TYR A 81 -6.89 11.03 -6.08
CA TYR A 81 -7.67 10.39 -5.03
C TYR A 81 -8.93 11.19 -4.68
N ARG A 82 -9.95 10.49 -4.20
CA ARG A 82 -11.15 11.10 -3.60
C ARG A 82 -10.97 11.23 -2.09
N LYS A 83 -11.03 12.46 -1.60
CA LYS A 83 -10.84 12.77 -0.18
C LYS A 83 -11.92 12.13 0.72
N GLN A 84 -13.15 12.05 0.22
CA GLN A 84 -14.28 11.47 0.97
C GLN A 84 -14.21 9.93 1.06
N GLY A 85 -13.28 9.30 0.34
CA GLY A 85 -13.18 7.86 0.25
C GLY A 85 -14.21 7.22 -0.69
N GLY A 86 -14.31 5.91 -0.59
CA GLY A 86 -15.27 5.07 -1.31
C GLY A 86 -16.42 4.61 -0.41
N LEU A 87 -16.68 3.30 -0.38
CA LEU A 87 -17.81 2.72 0.36
C LEU A 87 -17.62 2.67 1.88
N GLY A 88 -16.36 2.77 2.35
CA GLY A 88 -16.04 2.66 3.77
C GLY A 88 -16.41 1.29 4.35
N LEU A 89 -16.17 0.23 3.59
CA LEU A 89 -16.28 -1.16 4.02
C LEU A 89 -14.96 -1.66 4.59
N PHE A 90 -13.85 -1.08 4.15
CA PHE A 90 -12.53 -1.22 4.74
C PHE A 90 -12.14 0.14 5.35
N HIS A 91 -12.04 0.21 6.68
CA HIS A 91 -11.86 1.46 7.43
C HIS A 91 -10.60 1.46 8.31
N TRP A 92 -9.57 0.69 7.93
CA TRP A 92 -8.28 0.67 8.64
C TRP A 92 -7.16 1.34 7.87
N GLY A 93 -7.40 1.71 6.61
CA GLY A 93 -6.40 2.32 5.75
C GLY A 93 -6.87 2.49 4.31
N ILE A 94 -5.95 2.94 3.48
CA ILE A 94 -6.15 3.07 2.03
C ILE A 94 -5.91 1.70 1.39
N MET A 95 -6.77 1.30 0.45
CA MET A 95 -6.60 0.05 -0.31
C MET A 95 -6.11 0.33 -1.74
N ASP A 96 -5.20 -0.49 -2.21
CA ASP A 96 -4.76 -0.54 -3.61
C ASP A 96 -4.57 -2.01 -4.06
N SER A 97 -4.58 -2.26 -5.37
CA SER A 97 -4.51 -3.60 -5.97
C SER A 97 -3.51 -3.68 -7.11
N HIS A 98 -3.27 -4.88 -7.70
CA HIS A 98 -2.27 -5.09 -8.75
C HIS A 98 -0.92 -4.47 -8.36
N PHE A 99 -0.52 -4.67 -7.11
CA PHE A 99 0.36 -3.73 -6.44
C PHE A 99 1.80 -3.84 -6.93
N SER A 100 2.39 -5.01 -6.81
CA SER A 100 3.74 -5.27 -7.32
C SER A 100 3.80 -5.31 -8.84
N GLU A 101 2.78 -5.85 -9.49
CA GLU A 101 2.73 -6.03 -10.94
C GLU A 101 2.72 -4.70 -11.70
N ARG A 102 2.20 -3.64 -11.07
CA ARG A 102 2.13 -2.29 -11.65
C ARG A 102 3.01 -1.28 -10.93
N ASP A 103 4.00 -1.75 -10.14
CA ASP A 103 4.95 -0.91 -9.40
C ASP A 103 4.27 0.24 -8.60
N ARG A 104 3.18 -0.08 -7.87
CA ARG A 104 2.31 0.91 -7.21
C ARG A 104 2.82 1.39 -5.84
N GLN A 105 3.95 0.88 -5.38
CA GLN A 105 4.49 1.17 -4.06
C GLN A 105 4.72 2.66 -3.86
N GLY A 106 5.38 3.35 -4.81
CA GLY A 106 5.67 4.78 -4.70
C GLY A 106 4.42 5.65 -4.66
N ARG A 107 3.36 5.30 -5.43
CA ARG A 107 2.12 6.08 -5.38
C ARG A 107 1.39 5.95 -4.05
N LEU A 108 1.37 4.75 -3.47
CA LEU A 108 0.69 4.52 -2.21
C LEU A 108 1.46 5.14 -1.04
N MET A 109 2.81 5.07 -1.04
CA MET A 109 3.66 5.80 -0.09
C MET A 109 3.43 7.32 -0.16
N THR A 110 3.39 7.87 -1.37
CA THR A 110 3.10 9.31 -1.58
C THR A 110 1.73 9.69 -1.04
N LEU A 111 0.70 8.86 -1.30
CA LEU A 111 -0.67 9.15 -0.85
C LEU A 111 -0.79 9.11 0.68
N VAL A 112 -0.19 8.11 1.32
CA VAL A 112 -0.17 7.98 2.79
C VAL A 112 0.45 9.21 3.44
N ILE A 113 1.58 9.68 2.91
CA ILE A 113 2.26 10.89 3.41
C ILE A 113 1.40 12.14 3.15
N ALA A 114 0.86 12.30 1.94
CA ALA A 114 0.09 13.48 1.55
C ALA A 114 -1.23 13.63 2.32
N THR A 115 -1.83 12.52 2.75
CA THR A 115 -3.12 12.49 3.45
C THR A 115 -3.00 12.27 4.95
N ASN A 116 -1.78 12.09 5.46
CA ASN A 116 -1.49 11.80 6.87
C ASN A 116 -2.20 10.55 7.42
N VAL A 117 -2.68 9.67 6.54
CA VAL A 117 -3.31 8.41 6.92
C VAL A 117 -2.26 7.47 7.53
N LYS A 118 -2.65 6.72 8.56
CA LYS A 118 -1.71 5.85 9.27
C LYS A 118 -1.31 4.62 8.48
N PHE A 119 -2.26 3.94 7.84
CA PHE A 119 -1.99 2.69 7.14
C PHE A 119 -2.51 2.71 5.70
N ALA A 120 -1.81 2.01 4.84
CA ALA A 120 -2.30 1.63 3.52
C ALA A 120 -1.91 0.20 3.18
N PHE A 121 -2.73 -0.45 2.35
CA PHE A 121 -2.64 -1.86 2.01
C PHE A 121 -2.60 -2.02 0.49
N GLY A 122 -1.52 -2.56 -0.03
CA GLY A 122 -1.35 -2.85 -1.44
C GLY A 122 -1.39 -4.36 -1.69
N VAL A 123 -2.40 -4.85 -2.39
CA VAL A 123 -2.61 -6.27 -2.64
C VAL A 123 -2.07 -6.65 -4.02
N ASP A 124 -1.16 -7.63 -4.07
CA ASP A 124 -0.63 -8.20 -5.31
C ASP A 124 -1.70 -9.00 -6.07
N GLU A 125 -1.49 -9.27 -7.36
CA GLU A 125 -2.33 -10.17 -8.14
C GLU A 125 -2.28 -11.59 -7.56
N THR A 126 -3.28 -12.41 -7.84
CA THR A 126 -3.42 -13.78 -7.31
C THR A 126 -3.35 -13.89 -5.78
N THR A 127 -3.69 -12.81 -5.08
CA THR A 127 -3.58 -12.69 -3.62
C THR A 127 -4.86 -12.11 -3.04
N ALA A 128 -5.23 -12.60 -1.86
CA ALA A 128 -6.34 -12.08 -1.08
C ALA A 128 -5.87 -11.61 0.29
N LEU A 129 -6.34 -10.43 0.71
CA LEU A 129 -6.29 -9.95 2.09
C LEU A 129 -7.63 -10.27 2.75
N ILE A 130 -7.62 -11.21 3.70
CA ILE A 130 -8.79 -11.58 4.46
C ILE A 130 -8.81 -10.79 5.76
N VAL A 131 -9.94 -10.12 6.02
CA VAL A 131 -10.16 -9.41 7.28
C VAL A 131 -11.18 -10.18 8.09
N SER A 132 -10.79 -10.58 9.28
CA SER A 132 -11.65 -11.23 10.26
C SER A 132 -11.64 -10.49 11.59
N TYR A 133 -12.67 -10.71 12.40
CA TYR A 133 -12.77 -10.08 13.71
C TYR A 133 -12.83 -11.15 14.80
N SER A 134 -12.08 -10.91 15.86
CA SER A 134 -12.26 -11.65 17.10
C SER A 134 -13.58 -11.28 17.79
N LYS A 135 -13.97 -12.04 18.83
CA LYS A 135 -15.12 -11.69 19.69
C LYS A 135 -15.00 -10.30 20.32
N SER A 136 -13.78 -9.77 20.48
CA SER A 136 -13.48 -8.42 20.97
C SER A 136 -13.43 -7.36 19.87
N ALA A 137 -13.93 -7.65 18.67
CA ALA A 137 -13.93 -6.77 17.50
C ALA A 137 -12.53 -6.29 17.04
N ILE A 138 -11.48 -7.05 17.41
CA ILE A 138 -10.10 -6.76 16.98
C ILE A 138 -9.91 -7.32 15.57
N PRO A 139 -9.57 -6.49 14.57
CA PRO A 139 -9.35 -6.95 13.21
C PRO A 139 -8.02 -7.72 13.09
N THR A 140 -8.10 -8.83 12.38
CA THR A 140 -6.94 -9.61 11.96
C THR A 140 -6.94 -9.68 10.44
N PHE A 141 -5.79 -9.37 9.87
CA PHE A 141 -5.51 -9.37 8.45
C PHE A 141 -4.69 -10.61 8.13
N GLU A 142 -5.20 -11.48 7.27
CA GLU A 142 -4.52 -12.71 6.85
C GLU A 142 -4.31 -12.70 5.34
N VAL A 143 -3.15 -13.14 4.89
CA VAL A 143 -2.79 -13.18 3.47
C VAL A 143 -2.92 -14.61 2.94
N LEU A 144 -3.67 -14.76 1.85
CA LEU A 144 -3.77 -16.00 1.09
C LEU A 144 -3.43 -15.74 -0.37
N GLY A 145 -2.85 -16.73 -1.04
CA GLY A 145 -2.52 -16.66 -2.47
C GLY A 145 -1.05 -16.85 -2.77
N GLN A 146 -0.63 -16.41 -3.96
CA GLN A 146 0.74 -16.63 -4.49
C GLN A 146 1.64 -15.39 -4.33
N GLY A 147 1.07 -14.19 -4.34
CA GLY A 147 1.78 -12.94 -4.08
C GLY A 147 1.75 -12.57 -2.60
N GLY A 148 1.66 -11.28 -2.32
CA GLY A 148 1.62 -10.78 -0.96
C GLY A 148 0.82 -9.49 -0.82
N VAL A 149 0.87 -8.94 0.38
CA VAL A 149 0.27 -7.67 0.72
C VAL A 149 1.32 -6.77 1.34
N TYR A 150 1.52 -5.60 0.75
CA TYR A 150 2.27 -4.53 1.37
C TYR A 150 1.38 -3.80 2.37
N ILE A 151 1.86 -3.63 3.59
CA ILE A 151 1.27 -2.73 4.57
C ILE A 151 2.25 -1.57 4.74
N ILE A 152 1.82 -0.38 4.39
CA ILE A 152 2.60 0.85 4.51
C ILE A 152 2.09 1.59 5.73
N GLU A 153 2.96 1.81 6.70
CA GLU A 153 2.68 2.58 7.91
C GLU A 153 3.35 3.95 7.83
N ASN A 154 2.58 5.01 8.04
CA ASN A 154 3.08 6.37 8.12
C ASN A 154 3.66 6.61 9.52
N ASP A 155 4.95 6.84 9.60
CA ASP A 155 5.65 7.11 10.86
C ASP A 155 5.32 8.51 11.39
N LYS A 156 4.61 9.34 10.59
CA LYS A 156 4.26 10.76 10.90
C LYS A 156 5.49 11.63 11.23
N ILE A 157 6.68 11.18 10.84
CA ILE A 157 7.95 11.87 11.03
C ILE A 157 8.56 12.21 9.67
N GLY A 158 8.37 13.44 9.23
CA GLY A 158 8.87 13.86 7.92
C GLY A 158 8.18 13.13 6.76
N LYS A 159 8.97 12.65 5.79
CA LYS A 159 8.49 11.86 4.64
C LYS A 159 8.95 10.41 4.75
N GLN A 160 8.74 9.81 5.91
CA GLN A 160 9.13 8.43 6.19
C GLN A 160 7.91 7.53 6.33
N VAL A 161 8.04 6.32 5.82
CA VAL A 161 7.06 5.26 5.99
C VAL A 161 7.78 3.94 6.28
N THR A 162 7.18 3.14 7.13
CA THR A 162 7.60 1.75 7.35
C THR A 162 6.78 0.84 6.45
N THR A 163 7.42 -0.10 5.78
CA THR A 163 6.76 -1.03 4.85
C THR A 163 6.96 -2.47 5.30
N HIS A 164 5.87 -3.20 5.41
CA HIS A 164 5.85 -4.63 5.71
C HIS A 164 5.32 -5.38 4.49
N TYR A 165 5.94 -6.51 4.15
CA TYR A 165 5.46 -7.38 3.08
C TYR A 165 5.06 -8.74 3.64
N LEU A 166 3.76 -8.98 3.67
CA LEU A 166 3.16 -10.22 4.15
C LEU A 166 2.86 -11.15 2.98
N THR A 167 3.11 -12.43 3.15
CA THR A 167 2.82 -13.47 2.17
C THR A 167 1.90 -14.54 2.75
N ARG A 168 1.60 -15.57 1.98
CA ARG A 168 0.63 -16.62 2.34
C ARG A 168 0.78 -17.10 3.79
N ASN A 169 -0.33 -17.08 4.53
CA ASN A 169 -0.49 -17.47 5.93
C ASN A 169 0.19 -16.53 6.94
N ASP A 170 0.76 -15.41 6.50
CA ASP A 170 1.12 -14.36 7.45
C ASP A 170 -0.13 -13.64 7.93
N ARG A 171 -0.06 -13.15 9.16
CA ARG A 171 -1.15 -12.40 9.79
C ARG A 171 -0.64 -11.13 10.43
N ALA A 172 -1.48 -10.11 10.42
CA ALA A 172 -1.29 -8.91 11.22
C ALA A 172 -2.57 -8.66 12.02
N THR A 173 -2.43 -8.34 13.29
CA THR A 173 -3.55 -8.00 14.18
C THR A 173 -3.41 -6.56 14.63
N LEU A 174 -4.48 -5.77 14.51
CA LEU A 174 -4.45 -4.35 14.89
C LEU A 174 -4.94 -4.18 16.33
N ILE A 175 -4.02 -3.94 17.26
CA ILE A 175 -4.31 -3.74 18.67
C ILE A 175 -3.87 -2.34 19.08
N LYS A 176 -4.79 -1.52 19.61
CA LYS A 176 -4.51 -0.12 20.04
C LYS A 176 -3.77 0.67 18.96
N ASN A 177 -4.25 0.55 17.71
CA ASN A 177 -3.69 1.23 16.53
C ASN A 177 -2.22 0.87 16.20
N LYS A 178 -1.76 -0.30 16.66
CA LYS A 178 -0.46 -0.89 16.32
C LYS A 178 -0.65 -2.27 15.68
N LEU A 179 0.12 -2.54 14.63
CA LEU A 179 0.13 -3.84 13.98
C LEU A 179 1.05 -4.80 14.73
N HIS A 180 0.53 -5.96 15.05
CA HIS A 180 1.26 -7.09 15.62
C HIS A 180 1.30 -8.21 14.59
N PHE A 181 2.50 -8.56 14.16
CA PHE A 181 2.71 -9.53 13.09
C PHE A 181 2.92 -10.94 13.64
N ASN A 182 2.29 -11.92 12.99
CA ASN A 182 2.54 -13.34 13.18
C ASN A 182 2.84 -13.95 11.81
N PHE A 183 4.10 -14.32 11.62
CA PHE A 183 4.58 -14.85 10.36
C PHE A 183 4.45 -16.37 10.30
N ALA A 184 4.21 -16.89 9.10
CA ALA A 184 4.06 -18.31 8.87
C ALA A 184 5.32 -19.10 9.26
N ASN A 185 5.15 -20.25 9.89
CA ASN A 185 6.25 -21.06 10.42
C ASN A 185 7.23 -21.59 9.37
N TRP A 186 6.81 -21.65 8.09
CA TRP A 186 7.65 -22.11 7.00
C TRP A 186 8.65 -21.05 6.49
N LYS A 187 8.52 -19.79 6.93
CA LYS A 187 9.45 -18.73 6.55
C LYS A 187 10.81 -18.96 7.21
N LEU A 188 11.81 -19.07 6.38
CA LEU A 188 13.21 -19.14 6.81
C LEU A 188 13.78 -17.73 6.94
N PRO A 189 14.77 -17.52 7.84
CA PRO A 189 15.57 -16.31 7.83
C PRO A 189 16.21 -16.08 6.46
N PHE A 190 16.35 -14.84 6.04
CA PHE A 190 17.07 -14.54 4.81
C PHE A 190 18.52 -14.99 4.93
N ASN A 191 18.96 -15.81 3.97
CA ASN A 191 20.37 -16.05 3.76
C ASN A 191 20.98 -14.86 3.02
N ASN A 192 22.15 -14.41 3.49
CA ASN A 192 22.87 -13.29 2.87
C ASN A 192 23.22 -13.62 1.41
N SER A 193 22.78 -12.78 0.49
CA SER A 193 23.18 -12.83 -0.93
C SER A 193 24.41 -11.96 -1.17
N PRO A 194 25.24 -12.30 -2.17
CA PRO A 194 26.40 -11.50 -2.52
C PRO A 194 26.00 -10.06 -2.91
N GLU A 195 26.77 -9.07 -2.45
CA GLU A 195 26.53 -7.63 -2.72
C GLU A 195 26.48 -7.27 -4.22
N ASN A 196 27.04 -8.11 -5.08
CA ASN A 196 27.16 -7.82 -6.52
C ASN A 196 25.83 -7.80 -7.27
N GLU A 197 24.77 -8.44 -6.75
CA GLU A 197 23.45 -8.45 -7.41
C GLU A 197 22.72 -7.11 -7.29
N LEU A 198 22.91 -6.36 -6.20
CA LEU A 198 22.26 -5.05 -6.02
C LEU A 198 22.84 -3.94 -6.91
N LYS A 199 24.10 -4.04 -7.32
CA LYS A 199 24.76 -3.03 -8.19
C LYS A 199 24.17 -2.97 -9.61
N ALA A 200 23.51 -4.04 -10.07
CA ALA A 200 22.95 -4.14 -11.43
C ALA A 200 21.56 -3.52 -11.61
N VAL A 201 20.85 -3.18 -10.55
CA VAL A 201 19.39 -2.89 -10.57
C VAL A 201 19.06 -1.38 -10.54
N HIS A 202 20.03 -0.48 -10.70
CA HIS A 202 19.89 0.97 -10.46
C HIS A 202 19.14 1.79 -11.52
N LYS A 203 18.46 1.17 -12.49
CA LYS A 203 17.71 1.91 -13.52
C LYS A 203 16.21 1.88 -13.21
N ASN A 204 15.67 3.03 -12.85
CA ASN A 204 14.23 3.27 -12.62
C ASN A 204 13.50 2.17 -11.84
N VAL A 205 13.42 2.36 -10.54
CA VAL A 205 12.92 1.37 -9.58
C VAL A 205 11.45 0.97 -9.77
N PHE A 206 10.62 1.84 -10.39
CA PHE A 206 9.22 1.58 -10.66
C PHE A 206 8.97 1.26 -12.14
N THR A 207 9.53 0.17 -12.61
CA THR A 207 9.32 -0.37 -13.96
C THR A 207 9.38 -1.89 -13.93
N LYS A 208 8.40 -2.56 -14.54
CA LYS A 208 8.36 -4.02 -14.74
C LYS A 208 8.49 -4.84 -13.45
N ALA A 209 7.80 -4.43 -12.39
CA ALA A 209 7.85 -5.05 -11.07
C ALA A 209 9.25 -5.03 -10.41
N ASN A 210 10.11 -4.11 -10.80
CA ASN A 210 11.48 -4.03 -10.29
C ASN A 210 11.54 -3.69 -8.81
N PHE A 211 10.61 -2.91 -8.28
CA PHE A 211 10.64 -2.52 -6.87
C PHE A 211 10.61 -3.76 -5.97
N LYS A 212 9.71 -4.70 -6.22
CA LYS A 212 9.62 -5.96 -5.46
C LYS A 212 10.91 -6.77 -5.53
N LEU A 213 11.49 -6.90 -6.74
CA LEU A 213 12.75 -7.62 -6.94
C LEU A 213 13.90 -6.96 -6.18
N ILE A 214 14.02 -5.63 -6.25
CA ILE A 214 15.07 -4.87 -5.56
C ILE A 214 14.92 -5.03 -4.05
N VAL A 215 13.72 -4.94 -3.54
CA VAL A 215 13.42 -5.10 -2.12
C VAL A 215 13.81 -6.50 -1.65
N ASP A 216 13.47 -7.55 -2.40
CA ASP A 216 13.83 -8.94 -2.08
C ASP A 216 15.36 -9.13 -2.05
N LEU A 217 16.07 -8.63 -3.06
CA LEU A 217 17.53 -8.67 -3.10
C LEU A 217 18.16 -7.85 -1.97
N TYR A 218 17.62 -6.66 -1.69
CA TYR A 218 18.09 -5.82 -0.59
C TYR A 218 17.91 -6.50 0.77
N CYS A 219 16.77 -7.10 1.02
CA CYS A 219 16.51 -7.83 2.27
C CYS A 219 17.50 -8.97 2.49
N ARG A 220 17.93 -9.65 1.42
CA ARG A 220 18.93 -10.73 1.46
C ARG A 220 20.37 -10.25 1.51
N SER A 221 20.66 -8.98 1.18
CA SER A 221 22.01 -8.41 1.19
C SER A 221 22.49 -8.08 2.61
N GLN A 222 23.77 -7.80 2.76
CA GLN A 222 24.35 -7.28 4.01
C GLN A 222 24.21 -5.76 4.15
N GLN A 223 23.75 -5.08 3.11
CA GLN A 223 23.61 -3.61 3.12
C GLN A 223 22.54 -3.17 4.11
N GLN A 224 22.85 -2.15 4.90
CA GLN A 224 21.90 -1.54 5.84
C GLN A 224 21.03 -0.48 5.19
N GLN A 225 21.52 0.13 4.12
CA GLN A 225 20.83 1.15 3.36
C GLN A 225 21.07 0.97 1.88
N VAL A 226 20.07 1.29 1.07
CA VAL A 226 20.20 1.37 -0.38
C VAL A 226 19.45 2.60 -0.91
N ARG A 227 20.07 3.33 -1.83
CA ARG A 227 19.46 4.47 -2.49
C ARG A 227 18.95 4.04 -3.86
N LEU A 228 17.66 4.16 -4.05
CA LEU A 228 16.98 3.80 -5.29
C LEU A 228 16.62 5.06 -6.07
N LYS A 229 16.69 4.97 -7.39
CA LYS A 229 16.36 6.06 -8.31
C LYS A 229 15.01 5.78 -8.97
N SER A 230 14.14 6.77 -8.94
CA SER A 230 12.94 6.88 -9.79
C SER A 230 13.13 8.04 -10.75
N SER A 231 12.76 7.87 -12.00
CA SER A 231 12.90 8.92 -13.02
C SER A 231 11.55 9.17 -13.67
N TRP A 232 11.20 10.44 -13.78
CA TRP A 232 10.04 10.91 -14.53
C TRP A 232 10.46 12.15 -15.34
N GLN A 233 10.35 12.06 -16.67
CA GLN A 233 10.95 13.03 -17.57
C GLN A 233 12.42 13.28 -17.20
N ASP A 234 12.87 14.53 -17.08
CA ASP A 234 14.24 14.90 -16.68
C ASP A 234 14.44 15.01 -15.16
N LYS A 235 13.39 14.70 -14.37
CA LYS A 235 13.44 14.77 -12.90
C LYS A 235 13.76 13.43 -12.29
N ASN A 236 14.81 13.39 -11.48
CA ASN A 236 15.19 12.22 -10.70
C ASN A 236 14.70 12.37 -9.26
N GLN A 237 14.01 11.36 -8.76
CA GLN A 237 13.61 11.22 -7.38
C GLN A 237 14.41 10.07 -6.75
N PHE A 238 14.64 10.15 -5.46
CA PHE A 238 15.39 9.13 -4.76
C PHE A 238 14.62 8.64 -3.53
N LEU A 239 14.61 7.31 -3.35
CA LEU A 239 14.14 6.66 -2.15
C LEU A 239 15.35 6.09 -1.43
N LEU A 240 15.42 6.28 -0.12
CA LEU A 240 16.37 5.61 0.73
C LEU A 240 15.65 4.50 1.48
N LEU A 241 16.00 3.26 1.18
CA LEU A 241 15.55 2.11 1.96
C LEU A 241 16.53 1.85 3.08
N THR A 242 16.02 1.69 4.30
CA THR A 242 16.80 1.34 5.48
C THR A 242 16.19 0.12 6.15
N LYS A 243 17.01 -0.87 6.48
CA LYS A 243 16.54 -2.03 7.23
C LYS A 243 16.28 -1.64 8.68
N GLN A 244 15.13 -2.02 9.19
CA GLN A 244 14.84 -2.03 10.61
C GLN A 244 14.90 -3.48 11.10
N PHE A 245 15.76 -3.75 12.06
CA PHE A 245 15.87 -5.07 12.66
C PHE A 245 15.11 -5.09 13.99
N ASP A 246 14.10 -5.94 14.08
CA ASP A 246 13.61 -6.33 15.39
C ASP A 246 14.62 -7.31 16.01
N GLN A 247 15.16 -6.97 17.18
CA GLN A 247 16.17 -7.78 17.88
C GLN A 247 15.73 -9.22 18.19
N LYS A 248 14.44 -9.53 18.04
CA LYS A 248 13.90 -10.88 18.30
C LYS A 248 13.72 -11.74 17.04
N ARG A 249 13.76 -11.16 15.83
CA ARG A 249 13.65 -11.92 14.56
C ARG A 249 14.41 -11.16 13.47
N LEU A 250 15.33 -11.82 12.79
CA LEU A 250 16.01 -11.37 11.57
C LEU A 250 14.99 -11.31 10.39
N GLN A 251 13.98 -10.47 10.50
CA GLN A 251 13.04 -10.20 9.44
C GLN A 251 13.27 -8.76 9.03
N GLY A 252 13.79 -8.56 7.83
CA GLY A 252 13.91 -7.23 7.26
C GLY A 252 12.52 -6.62 7.14
N GLN A 253 12.23 -5.60 7.92
CA GLN A 253 11.17 -4.65 7.67
C GLN A 253 11.74 -3.62 6.70
N ILE A 254 10.97 -3.28 5.67
CA ILE A 254 11.34 -2.28 4.67
C ILE A 254 10.42 -1.09 4.81
#